data_b7702a96940f912e063b1c1c4bb437a7
#
_entry.id   b7702a96940f912e063b1c1c4bb437a7
#
_cell.length_a   1.000
_cell.length_b   1.000
_cell.length_c   1.000
_cell.angle_alpha   90.00
_cell.angle_beta   90.00
_cell.angle_gamma   90.00
#
_symmetry.space_group_name_H-M   'P 1'
#
loop_
_entity.id
_entity.type
_entity.pdbx_description
1 polymer ?
#
loop_
_entity_poly.entity_id
_entity_poly.type
_entity_poly.pdbx_seq_one_letter_code
_entity_poly.pdbx_strand_id
1 'polypeptide(L)'
;IPMDDITTMWVWIPRFNAVTPSGYNGGTQAKPNAIDVTFVKQNEPAIDAFTFGDKELSGFWYAKFETSHITLASSSTNNNLGCTNETCSNANGIIIKPNVTSLRYNNISNFFYASRSMEQPNNSFGFVSTEVDTHMSKNNEWGAVAYLTQSIYGRCADSTSCSEIGINNNSSYKTGYGAPAGSSSSATNGAYNTTLGKGASTTKNIYGIYDMSGGAHEYVMGVYSNEKGNSGFSSLPEEKYYNNYTGSSYTGHALTETAGWYSDYARFVNSGDPWFRRGGGYDGSASSGVFHFNYSSGYLQSYSSSRLVISNE
;
A
#
# COMPACT_ATOMS: atom_id res chain seq x y z
N ILE A 1 2.88 -15.75 20.96
CA ILE A 1 2.65 -16.56 19.75
C ILE A 1 3.94 -16.49 18.93
N PRO A 2 4.57 -17.64 18.58
CA PRO A 2 5.71 -17.66 17.67
C PRO A 2 5.36 -17.05 16.30
N MET A 3 6.32 -16.40 15.65
CA MET A 3 6.09 -15.76 14.33
C MET A 3 5.69 -16.78 13.25
N ASP A 4 6.11 -18.03 13.39
CA ASP A 4 5.76 -19.09 12.44
C ASP A 4 4.26 -19.45 12.50
N ASP A 5 3.62 -19.26 13.63
CA ASP A 5 2.19 -19.52 13.82
C ASP A 5 1.30 -18.35 13.33
N ILE A 6 1.92 -17.22 12.99
CA ILE A 6 1.20 -16.04 12.47
C ILE A 6 1.06 -16.15 10.96
N THR A 7 -0.17 -16.07 10.47
CA THR A 7 -0.46 -16.04 9.03
C THR A 7 -0.49 -14.60 8.51
N THR A 8 -1.25 -13.72 9.15
CA THR A 8 -1.42 -12.33 8.68
C THR A 8 -1.33 -11.34 9.83
N MET A 9 -0.73 -10.19 9.56
CA MET A 9 -0.59 -9.07 10.49
C MET A 9 -1.18 -7.80 9.88
N TRP A 10 -1.95 -7.08 10.66
CA TRP A 10 -2.71 -5.91 10.23
C TRP A 10 -2.47 -4.73 11.16
N VAL A 11 -2.63 -3.51 10.63
CA VAL A 11 -2.60 -2.25 11.39
C VAL A 11 -3.93 -1.55 11.20
N TRP A 12 -4.57 -1.18 12.30
CA TRP A 12 -5.81 -0.41 12.26
C TRP A 12 -5.52 1.05 11.87
N ILE A 13 -6.23 1.52 10.85
CA ILE A 13 -6.22 2.91 10.42
C ILE A 13 -7.55 3.53 10.85
N PRO A 14 -7.57 4.29 11.94
CA PRO A 14 -8.80 4.90 12.43
C PRO A 14 -9.27 6.02 11.49
N ARG A 15 -10.57 6.28 11.46
CA ARG A 15 -11.18 7.36 10.69
C ARG A 15 -10.60 8.71 11.07
N PHE A 16 -10.23 9.51 10.09
CA PHE A 16 -9.74 10.87 10.27
C PHE A 16 -10.13 11.81 9.12
N ASN A 17 -10.11 13.10 9.40
CA ASN A 17 -10.07 14.14 8.39
C ASN A 17 -8.64 14.67 8.27
N ALA A 18 -8.29 15.19 7.10
CA ALA A 18 -6.99 15.81 6.86
C ALA A 18 -7.14 17.07 6.02
N VAL A 19 -6.33 18.06 6.33
CA VAL A 19 -6.18 19.21 5.44
C VAL A 19 -5.29 18.79 4.27
N THR A 20 -5.84 18.87 3.06
CA THR A 20 -5.08 18.57 1.83
C THR A 20 -3.85 19.46 1.75
N PRO A 21 -2.62 18.92 1.74
CA PRO A 21 -1.41 19.73 1.76
C PRO A 21 -1.18 20.46 0.44
N SER A 22 -0.37 21.50 0.49
CA SER A 22 0.12 22.24 -0.69
C SER A 22 1.52 22.78 -0.43
N GLY A 23 2.34 22.91 -1.48
CA GLY A 23 3.65 23.57 -1.41
C GLY A 23 4.55 23.01 -0.29
N TYR A 24 4.70 21.68 -0.20
CA TYR A 24 5.43 20.98 0.88
C TYR A 24 4.91 21.31 2.29
N ASN A 25 3.66 21.77 2.36
CA ASN A 25 2.99 22.19 3.58
C ASN A 25 3.74 23.30 4.35
N GLY A 26 4.38 24.21 3.60
CA GLY A 26 5.21 25.29 4.16
C GLY A 26 6.65 24.88 4.49
N GLY A 27 7.03 23.64 4.26
CA GLY A 27 8.40 23.14 4.34
C GLY A 27 9.16 23.27 3.02
N THR A 28 10.06 22.30 2.78
CA THR A 28 10.80 22.15 1.53
C THR A 28 10.61 20.76 0.96
N GLN A 29 11.00 20.53 -0.29
CA GLN A 29 10.97 19.22 -0.94
C GLN A 29 11.65 18.14 -0.07
N ALA A 30 12.85 18.42 0.43
CA ALA A 30 13.63 17.48 1.25
C ALA A 30 13.11 17.35 2.70
N LYS A 31 12.30 18.31 3.15
CA LYS A 31 11.73 18.37 4.50
C LYS A 31 10.32 18.96 4.46
N PRO A 32 9.34 18.25 3.90
CA PRO A 32 7.97 18.70 3.96
C PRO A 32 7.45 18.69 5.40
N ASN A 33 6.61 19.66 5.74
CA ASN A 33 6.01 19.74 7.06
C ASN A 33 4.89 18.70 7.25
N ALA A 34 4.43 18.56 8.48
CA ALA A 34 3.37 17.62 8.84
C ALA A 34 2.06 17.95 8.10
N ILE A 35 1.34 16.91 7.73
CA ILE A 35 -0.05 17.00 7.30
C ILE A 35 -0.91 17.08 8.56
N ASP A 36 -1.82 18.04 8.59
CA ASP A 36 -2.76 18.20 9.69
C ASP A 36 -3.85 17.14 9.61
N VAL A 37 -3.86 16.24 10.60
CA VAL A 37 -4.75 15.10 10.73
C VAL A 37 -5.55 15.22 12.01
N THR A 38 -6.86 15.09 11.93
CA THR A 38 -7.78 15.07 13.08
C THR A 38 -8.63 13.80 13.04
N PHE A 39 -8.51 12.97 14.09
CA PHE A 39 -9.40 11.81 14.23
C PHE A 39 -10.83 12.24 14.46
N VAL A 40 -11.75 11.63 13.75
CA VAL A 40 -13.17 12.00 13.74
C VAL A 40 -14.04 10.77 13.96
N LYS A 41 -15.25 10.99 14.45
CA LYS A 41 -16.24 9.92 14.63
C LYS A 41 -16.95 9.64 13.31
N GLN A 42 -17.68 8.53 13.28
CA GLN A 42 -18.64 8.24 12.23
C GLN A 42 -19.69 9.39 12.18
N ASN A 43 -20.13 9.74 10.98
CA ASN A 43 -20.98 10.90 10.67
C ASN A 43 -20.29 12.29 10.78
N GLU A 44 -19.00 12.36 11.07
CA GLU A 44 -18.22 13.59 10.93
C GLU A 44 -17.45 13.57 9.61
N PRO A 45 -17.17 14.73 8.99
CA PRO A 45 -16.39 14.78 7.74
C PRO A 45 -15.04 14.08 7.87
N ALA A 46 -14.72 13.24 6.89
CA ALA A 46 -13.45 12.54 6.81
C ALA A 46 -12.96 12.52 5.36
N ILE A 47 -11.70 12.14 5.15
CA ILE A 47 -11.22 11.87 3.78
C ILE A 47 -11.95 10.66 3.18
N ASP A 48 -12.04 10.60 1.88
CA ASP A 48 -12.86 9.63 1.12
C ASP A 48 -12.43 8.16 1.28
N ALA A 49 -11.20 7.91 1.75
CA ALA A 49 -10.73 6.56 2.09
C ALA A 49 -11.61 5.85 3.15
N PHE A 50 -12.37 6.61 3.93
CA PHE A 50 -13.29 6.08 4.94
C PHE A 50 -14.74 5.99 4.46
N THR A 51 -14.93 6.03 3.13
CA THR A 51 -16.21 5.72 2.48
C THR A 51 -16.02 4.53 1.55
N PHE A 52 -16.76 3.46 1.81
CA PHE A 52 -16.68 2.23 1.03
C PHE A 52 -18.06 1.89 0.44
N GLY A 53 -18.21 2.12 -0.87
CA GLY A 53 -19.54 2.13 -1.49
C GLY A 53 -20.39 3.26 -0.91
N ASP A 54 -21.50 2.89 -0.29
CA ASP A 54 -22.44 3.78 0.39
C ASP A 54 -22.23 3.83 1.92
N LYS A 55 -21.24 3.11 2.44
CA LYS A 55 -20.98 2.99 3.88
C LYS A 55 -19.86 3.91 4.35
N GLU A 56 -20.07 4.54 5.49
CA GLU A 56 -19.02 5.22 6.24
C GLU A 56 -18.32 4.26 7.19
N LEU A 57 -16.99 4.17 7.06
CA LEU A 57 -16.15 3.32 7.89
C LEU A 57 -15.65 4.09 9.12
N SER A 58 -15.62 3.44 10.28
CA SER A 58 -14.90 3.93 11.47
C SER A 58 -13.39 3.82 11.34
N GLY A 59 -12.91 3.10 10.36
CA GLY A 59 -11.52 2.82 10.00
C GLY A 59 -11.45 1.56 9.16
N PHE A 60 -10.24 1.15 8.83
CA PHE A 60 -9.98 -0.10 8.12
C PHE A 60 -8.68 -0.74 8.61
N TRP A 61 -8.55 -2.05 8.43
CA TRP A 61 -7.33 -2.79 8.70
C TRP A 61 -6.47 -2.82 7.44
N TYR A 62 -5.25 -2.31 7.54
CA TYR A 62 -4.29 -2.26 6.44
C TYR A 62 -3.21 -3.31 6.65
N ALA A 63 -2.89 -4.09 5.62
CA ALA A 63 -1.85 -5.11 5.71
C ALA A 63 -0.53 -4.49 6.16
N LYS A 64 0.08 -5.05 7.22
CA LYS A 64 1.28 -4.51 7.84
C LYS A 64 2.52 -4.59 6.95
N PHE A 65 2.56 -5.59 6.08
CA PHE A 65 3.64 -5.89 5.13
C PHE A 65 3.05 -6.11 3.74
N GLU A 66 3.88 -6.08 2.71
CA GLU A 66 3.49 -6.53 1.38
C GLU A 66 2.92 -7.95 1.41
N THR A 67 2.02 -8.24 0.49
CA THR A 67 1.46 -9.57 0.32
C THR A 67 2.57 -10.58 -0.01
N SER A 68 2.53 -11.74 0.63
CA SER A 68 3.38 -12.88 0.36
C SER A 68 2.54 -14.16 0.22
N HIS A 69 3.19 -15.31 0.02
CA HIS A 69 2.51 -16.58 -0.15
C HIS A 69 3.40 -17.74 0.34
N ILE A 70 2.80 -18.76 0.94
CA ILE A 70 3.53 -19.87 1.56
C ILE A 70 4.36 -20.70 0.56
N THR A 71 3.93 -20.78 -0.70
CA THR A 71 4.59 -21.60 -1.75
C THR A 71 4.96 -20.81 -3.01
N LEU A 72 4.19 -19.80 -3.39
CA LEU A 72 4.37 -19.06 -4.65
C LEU A 72 5.34 -17.89 -4.52
N ALA A 73 5.48 -17.27 -3.35
CA ALA A 73 6.41 -16.19 -3.12
C ALA A 73 7.85 -16.72 -3.05
N SER A 74 8.54 -16.69 -4.16
CA SER A 74 9.93 -17.12 -4.29
C SER A 74 10.76 -16.08 -5.05
N SER A 75 12.06 -16.30 -5.17
CA SER A 75 12.95 -15.48 -6.00
C SER A 75 12.73 -15.68 -7.50
N SER A 76 11.94 -16.68 -7.91
CA SER A 76 11.61 -16.92 -9.32
C SER A 76 10.55 -15.93 -9.81
N THR A 77 10.48 -15.72 -11.12
CA THR A 77 9.53 -14.82 -11.77
C THR A 77 8.16 -15.46 -12.07
N ASN A 78 7.98 -16.74 -11.77
CA ASN A 78 6.75 -17.50 -12.07
C ASN A 78 5.92 -17.73 -10.81
N ASN A 79 5.41 -16.65 -10.22
CA ASN A 79 4.65 -16.69 -8.98
C ASN A 79 3.16 -16.42 -9.19
N ASN A 80 2.61 -16.77 -10.34
CA ASN A 80 1.22 -16.48 -10.68
C ASN A 80 0.25 -17.25 -9.78
N LEU A 81 -0.62 -16.52 -9.09
CA LEU A 81 -1.71 -17.06 -8.27
C LEU A 81 -2.75 -17.83 -9.09
N GLY A 82 -2.92 -17.46 -10.36
CA GLY A 82 -3.96 -18.04 -11.21
C GLY A 82 -5.40 -17.69 -10.76
N CYS A 83 -5.57 -16.62 -10.00
CA CYS A 83 -6.88 -16.18 -9.50
C CYS A 83 -7.63 -15.43 -10.60
N THR A 84 -8.70 -16.01 -11.11
CA THR A 84 -9.54 -15.44 -12.18
C THR A 84 -10.93 -15.05 -11.71
N ASN A 85 -11.26 -15.35 -10.45
CA ASN A 85 -12.53 -15.03 -9.80
C ASN A 85 -12.35 -15.03 -8.27
N GLU A 86 -13.38 -14.68 -7.53
CA GLU A 86 -13.36 -14.53 -6.06
C GLU A 86 -13.35 -15.86 -5.28
N THR A 87 -13.26 -17.01 -5.93
CA THR A 87 -13.19 -18.33 -5.26
C THR A 87 -11.85 -19.04 -5.51
N CYS A 88 -10.77 -18.27 -5.52
CA CYS A 88 -9.42 -18.74 -5.80
C CYS A 88 -8.83 -19.51 -4.61
N SER A 89 -8.64 -20.81 -4.73
CA SER A 89 -8.08 -21.65 -3.66
C SER A 89 -6.62 -21.30 -3.31
N ASN A 90 -5.83 -20.78 -4.26
CA ASN A 90 -4.46 -20.32 -4.00
C ASN A 90 -4.41 -19.13 -3.05
N ALA A 91 -5.49 -18.36 -2.90
CA ALA A 91 -5.57 -17.30 -1.90
C ALA A 91 -5.39 -17.81 -0.47
N ASN A 92 -5.71 -19.07 -0.18
CA ASN A 92 -5.51 -19.67 1.14
C ASN A 92 -4.03 -19.77 1.55
N GLY A 93 -3.12 -19.62 0.60
CA GLY A 93 -1.68 -19.56 0.86
C GLY A 93 -1.13 -18.15 1.12
N ILE A 94 -1.95 -17.11 1.10
CA ILE A 94 -1.53 -15.74 1.38
C ILE A 94 -1.02 -15.64 2.83
N ILE A 95 0.12 -14.97 2.99
CA ILE A 95 0.68 -14.59 4.28
C ILE A 95 1.07 -13.11 4.26
N ILE A 96 0.93 -12.45 5.42
CA ILE A 96 1.30 -11.05 5.62
C ILE A 96 2.10 -10.99 6.91
N LYS A 97 3.41 -11.17 6.82
CA LYS A 97 4.32 -11.18 7.97
C LYS A 97 5.72 -10.76 7.57
N PRO A 98 6.60 -10.42 8.53
CA PRO A 98 7.96 -10.00 8.20
C PRO A 98 8.84 -11.17 7.77
N ASN A 99 9.94 -10.85 7.10
CA ASN A 99 11.00 -11.76 6.72
C ASN A 99 10.58 -12.90 5.76
N VAL A 100 9.56 -12.64 4.96
CA VAL A 100 9.14 -13.51 3.86
C VAL A 100 9.35 -12.78 2.53
N THR A 101 9.46 -13.51 1.42
CA THR A 101 9.61 -12.89 0.11
C THR A 101 8.25 -12.38 -0.38
N SER A 102 8.17 -11.13 -0.85
CA SER A 102 6.94 -10.56 -1.44
C SER A 102 6.45 -11.41 -2.61
N LEU A 103 5.14 -11.60 -2.67
CA LEU A 103 4.48 -12.20 -3.82
C LEU A 103 4.45 -11.19 -4.96
N ARG A 104 5.05 -11.57 -6.09
CA ARG A 104 5.20 -10.73 -7.29
C ARG A 104 4.76 -11.52 -8.51
N TYR A 105 4.87 -10.94 -9.70
CA TYR A 105 4.58 -11.58 -10.97
C TYR A 105 3.11 -12.00 -11.11
N ASN A 106 2.22 -11.10 -10.70
CA ASN A 106 0.79 -11.19 -10.92
C ASN A 106 0.29 -9.90 -11.58
N ASN A 107 -0.72 -10.02 -12.43
CA ASN A 107 -1.47 -8.85 -12.87
C ASN A 107 -2.43 -8.39 -11.76
N ILE A 108 -3.03 -7.23 -11.94
CA ILE A 108 -3.89 -6.62 -10.92
C ILE A 108 -5.11 -7.50 -10.61
N SER A 109 -5.73 -8.10 -11.62
CA SER A 109 -6.91 -8.94 -11.41
C SER A 109 -6.61 -10.18 -10.55
N ASN A 110 -5.42 -10.78 -10.70
CA ASN A 110 -5.01 -11.89 -9.85
C ASN A 110 -4.89 -11.47 -8.38
N PHE A 111 -4.25 -10.34 -8.11
CA PHE A 111 -4.16 -9.80 -6.75
C PHE A 111 -5.54 -9.44 -6.19
N PHE A 112 -6.39 -8.80 -7.01
CA PHE A 112 -7.74 -8.43 -6.62
C PHE A 112 -8.59 -9.66 -6.27
N TYR A 113 -8.67 -10.64 -7.15
CA TYR A 113 -9.45 -11.84 -6.88
C TYR A 113 -8.90 -12.67 -5.72
N ALA A 114 -7.59 -12.70 -5.54
CA ALA A 114 -7.00 -13.34 -4.37
C ALA A 114 -7.40 -12.66 -3.06
N SER A 115 -7.43 -11.32 -3.03
CA SER A 115 -7.87 -10.58 -1.86
C SER A 115 -9.36 -10.85 -1.55
N ARG A 116 -10.22 -10.83 -2.55
CA ARG A 116 -11.66 -11.14 -2.41
C ARG A 116 -11.91 -12.57 -1.95
N SER A 117 -11.05 -13.51 -2.33
CA SER A 117 -11.18 -14.91 -1.95
C SER A 117 -10.92 -15.18 -0.47
N MET A 118 -10.30 -14.24 0.26
CA MET A 118 -9.98 -14.41 1.68
C MET A 118 -11.21 -14.44 2.58
N GLU A 119 -12.34 -13.92 2.15
CA GLU A 119 -13.62 -13.91 2.89
C GLU A 119 -14.64 -14.92 2.34
N GLN A 120 -14.32 -15.60 1.23
CA GLN A 120 -15.25 -16.56 0.62
C GLN A 120 -15.35 -17.86 1.43
N PRO A 121 -16.40 -18.65 1.27
CA PRO A 121 -16.55 -19.92 1.95
C PRO A 121 -15.32 -20.84 1.76
N ASN A 122 -14.90 -21.51 2.83
CA ASN A 122 -13.72 -22.38 2.88
C ASN A 122 -12.37 -21.65 2.82
N ASN A 123 -12.31 -20.35 3.12
CA ASN A 123 -11.05 -19.66 3.33
C ASN A 123 -10.33 -20.17 4.58
N SER A 124 -9.00 -20.00 4.62
CA SER A 124 -8.14 -20.40 5.75
C SER A 124 -8.00 -19.33 6.84
N PHE A 125 -8.62 -18.16 6.68
CA PHE A 125 -8.42 -16.97 7.53
C PHE A 125 -9.52 -16.85 8.61
N GLY A 126 -10.64 -17.54 8.44
CA GLY A 126 -11.81 -17.40 9.29
C GLY A 126 -12.63 -16.13 9.04
N PHE A 127 -12.36 -15.42 7.96
CA PHE A 127 -13.15 -14.26 7.56
C PHE A 127 -14.48 -14.69 6.96
N VAL A 128 -15.52 -13.90 7.19
CA VAL A 128 -16.90 -14.16 6.73
C VAL A 128 -17.38 -12.92 5.99
N SER A 129 -17.82 -13.10 4.75
CA SER A 129 -18.23 -12.02 3.85
C SER A 129 -19.44 -11.20 4.30
N THR A 130 -20.15 -11.62 5.34
CA THR A 130 -21.22 -10.85 6.00
C THR A 130 -20.73 -9.99 7.17
N GLU A 131 -19.44 -10.10 7.54
CA GLU A 131 -18.84 -9.37 8.65
C GLU A 131 -17.73 -8.43 8.17
N VAL A 132 -16.99 -8.84 7.14
CA VAL A 132 -15.85 -8.10 6.60
C VAL A 132 -15.87 -8.11 5.08
N ASP A 133 -15.28 -7.07 4.49
CA ASP A 133 -14.91 -7.01 3.08
C ASP A 133 -13.39 -7.03 2.98
N THR A 134 -12.83 -8.04 2.31
CA THR A 134 -11.40 -8.15 2.04
C THR A 134 -11.11 -7.73 0.60
N HIS A 135 -10.27 -6.74 0.40
CA HIS A 135 -9.97 -6.23 -0.94
C HIS A 135 -8.52 -5.79 -1.10
N MET A 136 -8.11 -5.59 -2.34
CA MET A 136 -6.82 -5.01 -2.68
C MET A 136 -6.84 -3.51 -2.40
N SER A 137 -5.79 -2.98 -1.76
CA SER A 137 -5.71 -1.56 -1.40
C SER A 137 -6.08 -0.64 -2.55
N LYS A 138 -7.01 0.27 -2.29
CA LYS A 138 -7.33 1.38 -3.20
C LYS A 138 -6.28 2.48 -3.09
N ASN A 139 -6.25 3.36 -4.06
CA ASN A 139 -5.28 4.45 -4.07
C ASN A 139 -5.55 5.49 -2.97
N ASN A 140 -6.84 5.76 -2.63
CA ASN A 140 -7.20 6.62 -1.51
C ASN A 140 -6.84 6.02 -0.14
N GLU A 141 -6.90 4.70 0.01
CA GLU A 141 -6.48 4.01 1.24
C GLU A 141 -4.95 4.08 1.44
N TRP A 142 -4.16 3.91 0.36
CA TRP A 142 -2.73 4.22 0.39
C TRP A 142 -2.51 5.67 0.80
N GLY A 143 -3.24 6.60 0.18
CA GLY A 143 -3.18 8.04 0.47
C GLY A 143 -3.47 8.35 1.93
N ALA A 144 -4.46 7.69 2.52
CA ALA A 144 -4.76 7.82 3.96
C ALA A 144 -3.57 7.40 4.83
N VAL A 145 -2.96 6.24 4.53
CA VAL A 145 -1.76 5.78 5.25
C VAL A 145 -0.59 6.75 5.06
N ALA A 146 -0.40 7.29 3.85
CA ALA A 146 0.65 8.28 3.56
C ALA A 146 0.45 9.58 4.34
N TYR A 147 -0.78 10.09 4.41
CA TYR A 147 -1.11 11.28 5.21
C TYR A 147 -0.86 11.04 6.70
N LEU A 148 -1.32 9.91 7.22
CA LEU A 148 -1.11 9.55 8.62
C LEU A 148 0.39 9.38 8.93
N THR A 149 1.16 8.82 7.99
CA THR A 149 2.62 8.71 8.10
C THR A 149 3.28 10.08 8.24
N GLN A 150 2.87 11.07 7.44
CA GLN A 150 3.40 12.44 7.44
C GLN A 150 2.69 13.34 8.47
N SER A 151 2.16 12.80 9.53
CA SER A 151 1.51 13.55 10.60
C SER A 151 2.24 13.38 11.93
N ILE A 152 1.80 14.11 12.95
CA ILE A 152 2.28 13.96 14.34
C ILE A 152 1.99 12.57 14.93
N TYR A 153 1.09 11.80 14.30
CA TYR A 153 0.78 10.43 14.70
C TYR A 153 1.68 9.39 14.01
N GLY A 154 2.49 9.80 13.03
CA GLY A 154 3.39 8.97 12.26
C GLY A 154 4.85 9.33 12.44
N ARG A 155 5.39 10.08 11.48
CA ARG A 155 6.83 10.38 11.36
C ARG A 155 7.21 11.79 11.79
N CYS A 156 6.28 12.62 12.20
CA CYS A 156 6.54 13.99 12.65
C CYS A 156 6.54 14.07 14.18
N ALA A 157 7.52 14.75 14.76
CA ALA A 157 7.57 15.04 16.19
C ALA A 157 6.67 16.25 16.54
N ASP A 158 6.51 17.15 15.59
CA ASP A 158 5.64 18.32 15.62
C ASP A 158 5.25 18.73 14.18
N SER A 159 4.61 19.87 14.00
CA SER A 159 4.14 20.35 12.70
C SER A 159 5.25 20.59 11.67
N THR A 160 6.51 20.75 12.08
CA THR A 160 7.65 21.10 11.20
C THR A 160 8.81 20.12 11.27
N SER A 161 8.76 19.16 12.19
CA SER A 161 9.86 18.24 12.49
C SER A 161 9.51 16.82 12.02
N CYS A 162 9.41 16.62 10.71
CA CYS A 162 9.12 15.33 10.09
C CYS A 162 10.39 14.63 9.63
N SER A 163 10.32 13.32 9.51
CA SER A 163 11.39 12.49 8.93
C SER A 163 10.81 11.52 7.91
N GLU A 164 11.49 11.39 6.81
CA GLU A 164 11.19 10.38 5.79
C GLU A 164 11.24 8.97 6.38
N ILE A 165 10.43 8.05 5.87
CA ILE A 165 10.55 6.63 6.22
C ILE A 165 11.79 6.03 5.57
N GLY A 166 12.42 5.08 6.26
CA GLY A 166 13.51 4.29 5.69
C GLY A 166 13.02 3.41 4.53
N ILE A 167 13.93 3.10 3.62
CA ILE A 167 13.62 2.26 2.46
C ILE A 167 13.83 0.79 2.77
N ASN A 168 12.92 -0.08 2.29
CA ASN A 168 13.22 -1.50 2.15
C ASN A 168 14.07 -1.71 0.88
N ASN A 169 15.41 -1.72 1.04
CA ASN A 169 16.36 -1.91 -0.05
C ASN A 169 16.83 -3.37 -0.21
N ASN A 170 16.09 -4.33 0.35
CA ASN A 170 16.44 -5.74 0.29
C ASN A 170 16.20 -6.33 -1.11
N SER A 171 17.29 -6.65 -1.83
CA SER A 171 17.25 -7.17 -3.20
C SER A 171 16.61 -8.55 -3.35
N SER A 172 16.37 -9.26 -2.24
CA SER A 172 15.60 -10.52 -2.22
C SER A 172 14.11 -10.28 -1.95
N TYR A 173 13.67 -9.01 -1.94
CA TYR A 173 12.28 -8.62 -1.67
C TYR A 173 11.73 -9.18 -0.35
N LYS A 174 12.58 -9.23 0.68
CA LYS A 174 12.14 -9.63 2.02
C LYS A 174 11.34 -8.52 2.67
N THR A 175 10.14 -8.86 3.12
CA THR A 175 9.22 -7.94 3.79
C THR A 175 9.74 -7.48 5.15
N GLY A 176 9.45 -6.24 5.52
CA GLY A 176 9.78 -5.69 6.83
C GLY A 176 11.27 -5.42 7.03
N TYR A 177 12.04 -5.28 5.97
CA TYR A 177 13.42 -4.80 6.05
C TYR A 177 13.48 -3.28 5.94
N GLY A 178 14.52 -2.67 6.47
CA GLY A 178 14.70 -1.23 6.40
C GLY A 178 16.17 -0.80 6.43
N ALA A 179 16.46 0.21 5.64
CA ALA A 179 17.71 0.97 5.59
C ALA A 179 17.36 2.45 5.77
N PRO A 180 18.34 3.35 5.94
CA PRO A 180 18.07 4.79 5.91
C PRO A 180 17.33 5.22 4.63
N ALA A 181 16.49 6.24 4.71
CA ALA A 181 15.80 6.81 3.56
C ALA A 181 16.81 7.16 2.44
N GLY A 182 16.42 6.95 1.19
CA GLY A 182 17.27 7.22 0.04
C GLY A 182 18.44 6.26 -0.18
N SER A 183 18.61 5.23 0.65
CA SER A 183 19.71 4.27 0.51
C SER A 183 19.61 3.45 -0.77
N SER A 184 20.76 3.13 -1.38
CA SER A 184 20.82 2.21 -2.53
C SER A 184 20.54 0.77 -2.10
N SER A 185 20.23 -0.10 -3.08
CA SER A 185 20.01 -1.54 -2.87
C SER A 185 21.23 -2.30 -2.31
N SER A 186 22.42 -1.70 -2.38
CA SER A 186 23.66 -2.27 -1.80
C SER A 186 23.92 -1.82 -0.36
N ALA A 187 23.14 -0.89 0.17
CA ALA A 187 23.32 -0.43 1.55
C ALA A 187 22.87 -1.51 2.56
N THR A 188 23.46 -1.44 3.76
CA THR A 188 23.06 -2.32 4.87
C THR A 188 21.60 -2.09 5.24
N ASN A 189 20.83 -3.17 5.35
CA ASN A 189 19.47 -3.16 5.83
C ASN A 189 19.29 -4.09 7.04
N GLY A 190 18.24 -3.87 7.81
CA GLY A 190 17.93 -4.65 8.99
C GLY A 190 16.47 -5.10 9.03
N ALA A 191 16.22 -6.24 9.67
CA ALA A 191 14.87 -6.77 9.86
C ALA A 191 13.98 -5.81 10.67
N TYR A 192 12.67 -5.92 10.53
CA TYR A 192 11.63 -5.01 11.03
C TYR A 192 11.77 -4.61 12.51
N ASN A 193 12.29 -5.49 13.36
CA ASN A 193 12.44 -5.28 14.80
C ASN A 193 13.80 -4.70 15.22
N THR A 194 14.73 -4.52 14.28
CA THR A 194 16.01 -3.84 14.49
C THR A 194 15.84 -2.32 14.44
N THR A 195 16.88 -1.57 14.82
CA THR A 195 16.88 -0.10 14.71
C THR A 195 16.69 0.37 13.27
N LEU A 196 17.38 -0.25 12.29
CA LEU A 196 17.22 0.06 10.87
C LEU A 196 15.83 -0.31 10.36
N GLY A 197 15.34 -1.52 10.68
CA GLY A 197 14.01 -1.95 10.29
C GLY A 197 12.92 -1.03 10.81
N LYS A 198 12.94 -0.67 12.10
CA LYS A 198 12.01 0.31 12.68
C LYS A 198 12.05 1.68 11.99
N GLY A 199 13.19 2.04 11.41
CA GLY A 199 13.33 3.24 10.58
C GLY A 199 12.44 3.25 9.34
N ALA A 200 12.10 2.09 8.78
CA ALA A 200 11.20 1.94 7.63
C ALA A 200 9.73 1.78 8.00
N SER A 201 9.39 1.81 9.29
CA SER A 201 8.00 1.81 9.75
C SER A 201 7.37 3.20 9.65
N THR A 202 6.09 3.26 9.35
CA THR A 202 5.30 4.50 9.32
C THR A 202 5.25 5.24 10.66
N THR A 203 5.59 4.58 11.78
CA THR A 203 5.53 5.13 13.15
C THR A 203 6.85 5.08 13.91
N LYS A 204 7.98 4.80 13.26
CA LYS A 204 9.33 4.65 13.88
C LYS A 204 9.45 3.50 14.90
N ASN A 205 8.48 2.63 14.98
CA ASN A 205 8.45 1.50 15.91
C ASN A 205 7.89 0.24 15.22
N ILE A 206 7.82 -0.86 15.95
CA ILE A 206 7.37 -2.15 15.39
C ILE A 206 5.85 -2.21 15.09
N TYR A 207 5.07 -1.23 15.51
CA TYR A 207 3.60 -1.27 15.40
C TYR A 207 3.07 -0.67 14.09
N GLY A 208 3.86 0.15 13.41
CA GLY A 208 3.46 0.74 12.13
C GLY A 208 3.49 -0.24 10.96
N ILE A 209 3.20 0.30 9.78
CA ILE A 209 3.20 -0.40 8.50
C ILE A 209 4.59 -0.33 7.91
N TYR A 210 5.02 -1.40 7.25
CA TYR A 210 6.32 -1.53 6.59
C TYR A 210 6.16 -1.62 5.07
N ASP A 211 7.26 -1.56 4.37
CA ASP A 211 7.34 -1.71 2.91
C ASP A 211 6.58 -0.63 2.11
N MET A 212 6.19 0.49 2.77
CA MET A 212 5.62 1.66 2.08
C MET A 212 6.66 2.46 1.30
N SER A 213 7.94 2.13 1.43
CA SER A 213 9.07 2.69 0.69
C SER A 213 10.02 1.55 0.30
N GLY A 214 10.22 1.34 -0.98
CA GLY A 214 11.03 0.22 -1.48
C GLY A 214 10.32 -1.13 -1.40
N GLY A 215 11.07 -2.23 -1.32
CA GLY A 215 10.51 -3.56 -1.49
C GLY A 215 10.10 -3.81 -2.93
N ALA A 216 8.91 -4.31 -3.18
CA ALA A 216 8.31 -4.34 -4.51
C ALA A 216 7.49 -3.06 -4.75
N HIS A 217 7.35 -2.65 -6.01
CA HIS A 217 6.30 -1.69 -6.33
C HIS A 217 4.94 -2.29 -5.98
N GLU A 218 4.05 -1.53 -5.38
CA GLU A 218 2.73 -2.02 -5.05
C GLU A 218 1.67 -1.51 -6.02
N TYR A 219 1.02 -2.42 -6.74
CA TYR A 219 -0.21 -2.09 -7.43
C TYR A 219 -1.29 -1.71 -6.43
N VAL A 220 -2.04 -0.67 -6.76
CA VAL A 220 -3.24 -0.26 -6.04
C VAL A 220 -4.43 -0.19 -6.99
N MET A 221 -5.63 -0.32 -6.45
CA MET A 221 -6.87 -0.19 -7.21
C MET A 221 -7.17 1.29 -7.48
N GLY A 222 -6.37 1.86 -8.38
CA GLY A 222 -6.50 3.22 -8.90
C GLY A 222 -6.28 3.19 -10.41
N VAL A 223 -7.28 3.63 -11.19
CA VAL A 223 -7.30 3.46 -12.65
C VAL A 223 -7.65 4.75 -13.37
N TYR A 224 -7.09 4.95 -14.56
CA TYR A 224 -7.38 6.07 -15.45
C TYR A 224 -8.58 5.76 -16.36
N SER A 225 -9.62 6.61 -16.31
CA SER A 225 -10.78 6.60 -17.22
C SER A 225 -11.44 5.21 -17.41
N ASN A 226 -11.44 4.38 -16.37
CA ASN A 226 -11.92 3.00 -16.41
C ASN A 226 -11.21 2.11 -17.46
N GLU A 227 -10.01 2.48 -17.89
CA GLU A 227 -9.21 1.72 -18.85
C GLU A 227 -8.60 0.49 -18.20
N LYS A 228 -8.88 -0.69 -18.72
CA LYS A 228 -8.41 -1.95 -18.14
C LYS A 228 -6.92 -2.21 -18.38
N GLY A 229 -6.36 -1.65 -19.43
CA GLY A 229 -5.00 -1.97 -19.85
C GLY A 229 -4.76 -3.48 -19.96
N ASN A 230 -3.62 -3.91 -19.41
CA ASN A 230 -3.21 -5.32 -19.34
C ASN A 230 -3.43 -5.94 -17.94
N SER A 231 -4.35 -5.39 -17.15
CA SER A 231 -4.60 -5.78 -15.76
C SER A 231 -5.15 -7.20 -15.58
N GLY A 232 -5.59 -7.83 -16.66
CA GLY A 232 -6.24 -9.16 -16.63
C GLY A 232 -7.74 -9.14 -16.34
N PHE A 233 -8.33 -7.98 -16.04
CA PHE A 233 -9.78 -7.87 -15.91
C PHE A 233 -10.49 -7.98 -17.25
N SER A 234 -11.50 -8.84 -17.34
CA SER A 234 -12.45 -8.85 -18.46
C SER A 234 -13.40 -7.64 -18.39
N SER A 235 -13.87 -7.31 -17.18
CA SER A 235 -14.57 -6.08 -16.81
C SER A 235 -14.03 -5.62 -15.45
N LEU A 236 -14.00 -4.31 -15.21
CA LEU A 236 -13.63 -3.80 -13.89
C LEU A 236 -14.62 -4.30 -12.83
N PRO A 237 -14.19 -4.47 -11.57
CA PRO A 237 -15.07 -4.83 -10.47
C PRO A 237 -16.06 -3.69 -10.15
N GLU A 238 -16.86 -3.84 -9.11
CA GLU A 238 -17.74 -2.76 -8.60
C GLU A 238 -16.91 -1.51 -8.25
N GLU A 239 -17.50 -0.34 -8.48
CA GLU A 239 -16.81 0.96 -8.29
C GLU A 239 -16.32 1.19 -6.86
N LYS A 240 -16.89 0.56 -5.85
CA LYS A 240 -16.42 0.64 -4.46
C LYS A 240 -14.99 0.12 -4.28
N TYR A 241 -14.50 -0.73 -5.20
CA TYR A 241 -13.19 -1.37 -5.13
C TYR A 241 -12.06 -0.62 -5.81
N TYR A 242 -12.32 0.50 -6.48
CA TYR A 242 -11.25 1.25 -7.13
C TYR A 242 -11.53 2.76 -7.17
N ASN A 243 -10.48 3.54 -7.33
CA ASN A 243 -10.59 4.96 -7.60
C ASN A 243 -10.40 5.21 -9.11
N ASN A 244 -11.33 5.93 -9.73
CA ASN A 244 -11.25 6.31 -11.14
C ASN A 244 -10.76 7.74 -11.30
N TYR A 245 -9.80 7.96 -12.18
CA TYR A 245 -9.18 9.27 -12.45
C TYR A 245 -9.35 9.63 -13.92
N THR A 246 -9.90 10.79 -14.19
CA THR A 246 -10.22 11.25 -15.57
C THR A 246 -9.30 12.35 -16.08
N GLY A 247 -8.40 12.86 -15.25
CA GLY A 247 -7.45 13.94 -15.59
C GLY A 247 -6.00 13.50 -15.44
N SER A 248 -5.09 14.42 -15.66
CA SER A 248 -3.63 14.23 -15.49
C SER A 248 -3.14 14.57 -14.08
N SER A 249 -4.03 14.88 -13.16
CA SER A 249 -3.74 15.25 -11.76
C SER A 249 -4.93 14.97 -10.88
N TYR A 250 -4.67 14.75 -9.60
CA TYR A 250 -5.69 14.59 -8.56
C TYR A 250 -5.09 14.94 -7.20
N THR A 251 -5.87 15.56 -6.32
CA THR A 251 -5.47 15.90 -4.96
C THR A 251 -6.36 15.18 -3.95
N GLY A 252 -5.79 14.77 -2.82
CA GLY A 252 -6.52 14.08 -1.75
C GLY A 252 -6.15 12.61 -1.54
N HIS A 253 -5.34 12.00 -2.42
CA HIS A 253 -4.91 10.59 -2.33
C HIS A 253 -3.39 10.44 -2.23
N ALA A 254 -2.70 11.44 -1.70
CA ALA A 254 -1.25 11.55 -1.69
C ALA A 254 -0.67 11.40 -3.11
N LEU A 255 -1.17 12.19 -4.05
CA LEU A 255 -0.78 12.24 -5.45
C LEU A 255 -0.18 13.61 -5.80
N THR A 256 -0.90 14.45 -6.58
CA THR A 256 -0.35 15.71 -7.08
C THR A 256 0.03 16.68 -5.95
N GLU A 257 -0.73 16.71 -4.87
CA GLU A 257 -0.50 17.59 -3.70
C GLU A 257 0.78 17.23 -2.92
N THR A 258 1.25 16.00 -3.06
CA THR A 258 2.48 15.51 -2.41
C THR A 258 3.56 15.10 -3.43
N ALA A 259 3.36 15.43 -4.70
CA ALA A 259 4.28 15.05 -5.76
C ALA A 259 5.70 15.59 -5.50
N GLY A 260 6.68 14.69 -5.52
CA GLY A 260 8.09 15.01 -5.33
C GLY A 260 8.50 15.28 -3.87
N TRP A 261 7.62 15.08 -2.89
CA TRP A 261 8.03 15.15 -1.48
C TRP A 261 9.14 14.13 -1.23
N TYR A 262 10.18 14.55 -0.49
CA TYR A 262 11.42 13.78 -0.24
C TYR A 262 12.19 13.37 -1.50
N SER A 263 11.85 13.86 -2.67
CA SER A 263 12.33 13.44 -3.99
C SER A 263 11.71 12.14 -4.51
N ASP A 264 10.63 11.66 -3.91
CA ASP A 264 9.87 10.53 -4.37
C ASP A 264 9.41 10.73 -5.82
N TYR A 265 9.54 9.71 -6.64
CA TYR A 265 9.13 9.79 -8.04
C TYR A 265 7.62 9.93 -8.16
N ALA A 266 7.18 10.86 -9.01
CA ALA A 266 5.78 11.19 -9.17
C ALA A 266 5.41 11.26 -10.66
N ARG A 267 4.63 10.31 -11.13
CA ARG A 267 4.13 10.29 -12.50
C ARG A 267 2.71 9.75 -12.58
N PHE A 268 1.80 10.58 -13.08
CA PHE A 268 0.38 10.27 -13.14
C PHE A 268 0.08 9.26 -14.24
N VAL A 269 -0.99 8.50 -14.08
CA VAL A 269 -1.53 7.53 -15.05
C VAL A 269 -2.08 8.20 -16.29
N ASN A 270 -2.20 7.45 -17.37
CA ASN A 270 -2.73 7.89 -18.66
C ASN A 270 -3.41 6.70 -19.38
N SER A 271 -3.98 6.93 -20.54
CA SER A 271 -4.72 5.90 -21.30
C SER A 271 -3.88 4.68 -21.72
N GLY A 272 -2.58 4.84 -21.94
CA GLY A 272 -1.68 3.72 -22.31
C GLY A 272 -1.23 2.91 -21.10
N ASP A 273 -1.07 3.56 -19.96
CA ASP A 273 -0.64 2.98 -18.71
C ASP A 273 -1.61 3.40 -17.59
N PRO A 274 -2.80 2.76 -17.48
CA PRO A 274 -3.90 3.29 -16.70
C PRO A 274 -3.84 2.99 -15.20
N TRP A 275 -2.91 2.17 -14.71
CA TRP A 275 -2.90 1.72 -13.31
C TRP A 275 -1.78 2.34 -12.50
N PHE A 276 -2.09 2.75 -11.28
CA PHE A 276 -1.11 3.24 -10.32
C PHE A 276 -0.29 2.10 -9.67
N ARG A 277 1.00 2.40 -9.48
CA ARG A 277 1.91 1.71 -8.56
C ARG A 277 2.43 2.69 -7.53
N ARG A 278 2.62 2.23 -6.29
CA ARG A 278 3.05 3.02 -5.15
C ARG A 278 4.36 2.47 -4.56
N GLY A 279 4.96 3.25 -3.67
CA GLY A 279 6.10 2.85 -2.83
C GLY A 279 7.47 2.87 -3.49
N GLY A 280 7.54 2.67 -4.79
CA GLY A 280 8.82 2.47 -5.50
C GLY A 280 9.40 1.08 -5.28
N GLY A 281 10.56 0.80 -5.85
CA GLY A 281 11.25 -0.49 -5.73
C GLY A 281 12.44 -0.44 -4.76
N TYR A 282 12.93 -1.63 -4.37
CA TYR A 282 14.08 -1.79 -3.47
C TYR A 282 15.36 -1.09 -3.96
N ASP A 283 15.47 -0.88 -5.27
CA ASP A 283 16.60 -0.25 -5.95
C ASP A 283 16.36 1.23 -6.32
N GLY A 284 15.19 1.78 -5.97
CA GLY A 284 14.80 3.13 -6.34
C GLY A 284 15.52 4.24 -5.55
N SER A 285 16.25 3.90 -4.49
CA SER A 285 16.95 4.89 -3.67
C SER A 285 16.04 6.07 -3.26
N ALA A 286 16.48 7.29 -3.49
CA ALA A 286 15.71 8.50 -3.16
C ALA A 286 14.43 8.70 -3.99
N SER A 287 14.18 7.88 -5.02
CA SER A 287 12.93 7.94 -5.78
C SER A 287 11.82 7.04 -5.21
N SER A 288 12.17 6.15 -4.27
CA SER A 288 11.21 5.31 -3.55
C SER A 288 10.78 5.97 -2.25
N GLY A 289 9.51 5.93 -1.94
CA GLY A 289 8.97 6.50 -0.71
C GLY A 289 7.46 6.40 -0.63
N VAL A 290 6.90 6.81 0.49
CA VAL A 290 5.46 6.73 0.75
C VAL A 290 4.63 7.60 -0.21
N PHE A 291 5.24 8.65 -0.76
CA PHE A 291 4.62 9.55 -1.76
C PHE A 291 4.94 9.16 -3.20
N HIS A 292 5.74 8.10 -3.41
CA HIS A 292 5.99 7.59 -4.74
C HIS A 292 4.69 7.14 -5.41
N PHE A 293 4.46 7.61 -6.63
CA PHE A 293 3.47 7.05 -7.53
C PHE A 293 3.97 7.02 -8.97
N ASN A 294 3.58 5.97 -9.68
CA ASN A 294 3.97 5.74 -11.06
C ASN A 294 2.85 5.00 -11.79
N TYR A 295 2.92 4.99 -13.10
CA TYR A 295 1.95 4.33 -13.95
C TYR A 295 2.41 2.93 -14.40
N SER A 296 1.46 2.11 -14.84
CA SER A 296 1.67 0.80 -15.45
C SER A 296 0.45 0.43 -16.28
N SER A 297 0.64 -0.42 -17.28
CA SER A 297 -0.48 -1.01 -18.00
C SER A 297 -1.23 -2.09 -17.18
N GLY A 298 -0.73 -2.47 -16.00
CA GLY A 298 -1.37 -3.43 -15.10
C GLY A 298 -0.96 -4.89 -15.29
N TYR A 299 -0.02 -5.18 -16.22
CA TYR A 299 0.42 -6.55 -16.48
C TYR A 299 1.32 -7.09 -15.36
N LEU A 300 1.51 -8.41 -15.35
CA LEU A 300 2.37 -9.09 -14.39
C LEU A 300 3.83 -8.65 -14.52
N GLN A 301 4.46 -8.35 -13.38
CA GLN A 301 5.85 -7.87 -13.30
C GLN A 301 6.59 -8.54 -12.15
N SER A 302 7.85 -8.92 -12.40
CA SER A 302 8.71 -9.58 -11.40
C SER A 302 9.10 -8.70 -10.21
N TYR A 303 8.76 -7.42 -10.25
CA TYR A 303 9.07 -6.41 -9.25
C TYR A 303 7.83 -5.68 -8.70
N SER A 304 6.63 -6.18 -8.98
CA SER A 304 5.38 -5.58 -8.50
C SER A 304 4.58 -6.57 -7.66
N SER A 305 4.20 -6.12 -6.48
CA SER A 305 3.37 -6.79 -5.49
C SER A 305 2.04 -6.04 -5.30
N SER A 306 1.37 -6.29 -4.20
CA SER A 306 0.16 -5.60 -3.78
C SER A 306 0.03 -5.62 -2.26
N ARG A 307 -0.94 -4.86 -1.77
CA ARG A 307 -1.30 -4.84 -0.35
C ARG A 307 -2.82 -5.02 -0.18
N LEU A 308 -3.20 -5.58 0.93
CA LEU A 308 -4.56 -5.97 1.24
C LEU A 308 -5.16 -5.06 2.32
N VAL A 309 -6.47 -4.92 2.27
CA VAL A 309 -7.29 -4.16 3.22
C VAL A 309 -8.45 -5.02 3.69
N ILE A 310 -8.84 -4.85 4.95
CA ILE A 310 -10.08 -5.39 5.50
C ILE A 310 -10.90 -4.20 6.02
N SER A 311 -12.11 -4.07 5.54
CA SER A 311 -13.11 -3.15 6.11
C SER A 311 -14.24 -3.94 6.75
N ASN A 312 -14.89 -3.35 7.74
CA ASN A 312 -16.10 -3.93 8.32
C ASN A 312 -17.29 -3.61 7.41
N GLU A 313 -18.15 -4.58 7.18
CA GLU A 313 -19.41 -4.37 6.48
C GLU A 313 -20.49 -3.69 7.36
#